data_53341613409d67d72b3976333796d247
#
_entry.id   53341613409d67d72b3976333796d247
#
_cell.length_a   1.000
_cell.length_b   1.000
_cell.length_c   1.000
_cell.angle_alpha   90.00
_cell.angle_beta   90.00
_cell.angle_gamma   90.00
#
_symmetry.space_group_name_H-M   'P 1'
#
loop_
_entity.id
_entity.type
_entity.pdbx_description
1 polymer ?
#
loop_
_entity_poly.entity_id
_entity_poly.type
_entity_poly.pdbx_seq_one_letter_code
_entity_poly.pdbx_strand_id
1 'polypeptide(L)'
;MSNISAYIILIIAVVLGTASNGFAKSAQGFTLLIPSIITAITIVLCMYALSLVMKAIPVGITYASFAGLCIVATVLVGIVKFNQIPNLYTILGLGLIIAGVLMVNLIGKTNI
;
A
#
# COMPACT_ATOMS: atom_id res chain seq x y z
N MET A 1 -0.99 -21.34 -4.88
CA MET A 1 -1.37 -20.03 -5.44
C MET A 1 -0.38 -19.64 -6.53
N SER A 2 -0.86 -19.24 -7.70
CA SER A 2 0.03 -18.79 -8.77
C SER A 2 0.54 -17.38 -8.50
N ASN A 3 1.65 -17.00 -9.16
CA ASN A 3 2.18 -15.64 -9.00
C ASN A 3 1.19 -14.59 -9.49
N ILE A 4 0.44 -14.90 -10.54
CA ILE A 4 -0.58 -13.97 -11.07
C ILE A 4 -1.67 -13.74 -10.03
N SER A 5 -2.17 -14.81 -9.40
CA SER A 5 -3.17 -14.67 -8.34
C SER A 5 -2.63 -13.86 -7.16
N ALA A 6 -1.36 -14.10 -6.79
CA ALA A 6 -0.73 -13.36 -5.70
C ALA A 6 -0.67 -11.86 -6.00
N TYR A 7 -0.28 -11.48 -7.22
CA TYR A 7 -0.22 -10.06 -7.58
C TYR A 7 -1.60 -9.41 -7.68
N ILE A 8 -2.62 -10.15 -8.11
CA ILE A 8 -4.01 -9.65 -8.09
C ILE A 8 -4.44 -9.35 -6.67
N ILE A 9 -4.18 -10.28 -5.74
CA ILE A 9 -4.50 -10.08 -4.33
C ILE A 9 -3.69 -8.93 -3.75
N LEU A 10 -2.43 -8.78 -4.17
CA LEU A 10 -1.60 -7.66 -3.74
C LEU A 10 -2.21 -6.32 -4.16
N ILE A 11 -2.73 -6.21 -5.38
CA ILE A 11 -3.39 -5.00 -5.85
C ILE A 11 -4.63 -4.70 -4.99
N ILE A 12 -5.41 -5.72 -4.67
CA ILE A 12 -6.56 -5.58 -3.76
C ILE A 12 -6.10 -5.06 -2.40
N ALA A 13 -5.01 -5.61 -1.86
CA ALA A 13 -4.45 -5.15 -0.60
C ALA A 13 -4.00 -3.69 -0.68
N VAL A 14 -3.40 -3.27 -1.80
CA VAL A 14 -2.99 -1.88 -2.01
C VAL A 14 -4.20 -0.95 -1.99
N VAL A 15 -5.29 -1.34 -2.63
CA VAL A 15 -6.53 -0.54 -2.61
C VAL A 15 -7.06 -0.42 -1.19
N LEU A 16 -7.11 -1.52 -0.45
CA LEU A 16 -7.57 -1.51 0.94
C LEU A 16 -6.67 -0.66 1.84
N GLY A 17 -5.35 -0.80 1.68
CA GLY A 17 -4.39 -0.02 2.46
C GLY A 17 -4.47 1.47 2.17
N THR A 18 -4.63 1.83 0.89
CA THR A 18 -4.79 3.23 0.49
C THR A 18 -6.09 3.81 1.04
N ALA A 19 -7.19 3.06 0.98
CA ALA A 19 -8.46 3.48 1.56
C ALA A 19 -8.32 3.64 3.07
N SER A 20 -7.65 2.71 3.75
CA SER A 20 -7.39 2.80 5.19
C SER A 20 -6.63 4.08 5.53
N ASN A 21 -5.60 4.43 4.75
CA ASN A 21 -4.83 5.66 4.96
C ASN A 21 -5.71 6.90 4.83
N GLY A 22 -6.58 6.93 3.81
CA GLY A 22 -7.50 8.05 3.61
C GLY A 22 -8.50 8.19 4.76
N PHE A 23 -9.08 7.10 5.21
CA PHE A 23 -10.02 7.14 6.33
C PHE A 23 -9.31 7.43 7.65
N ALA A 24 -8.06 6.98 7.82
CA ALA A 24 -7.27 7.32 8.99
C ALA A 24 -7.05 8.83 9.09
N LYS A 25 -6.79 9.49 7.96
CA LYS A 25 -6.69 10.95 7.92
C LYS A 25 -8.01 11.59 8.31
N SER A 26 -9.12 11.10 7.79
CA SER A 26 -10.46 11.62 8.09
C SER A 26 -10.89 11.36 9.54
N ALA A 27 -10.29 10.37 10.19
CA ALA A 27 -10.64 10.02 11.58
C ALA A 27 -10.13 11.03 12.60
N GLN A 28 -9.22 11.93 12.22
CA GLN A 28 -8.68 12.97 13.09
C GLN A 28 -8.18 12.39 14.43
N GLY A 29 -7.21 11.46 14.34
CA GLY A 29 -6.65 10.83 15.53
C GLY A 29 -7.60 9.82 16.19
N PHE A 30 -8.49 9.22 15.40
CA PHE A 30 -9.50 8.26 15.86
C PHE A 30 -10.49 8.89 16.85
N THR A 31 -10.76 10.18 16.69
CA THR A 31 -11.77 10.87 17.48
C THR A 31 -13.15 10.80 16.84
N LEU A 32 -13.22 10.58 15.51
CA LEU A 32 -14.49 10.45 14.79
C LEU A 32 -14.83 8.96 14.62
N LEU A 33 -16.02 8.58 15.03
CA LEU A 33 -16.40 7.16 15.14
C LEU A 33 -16.43 6.45 13.80
N ILE A 34 -17.15 7.01 12.82
CA ILE A 34 -17.37 6.33 11.54
C ILE A 34 -16.06 6.14 10.75
N PRO A 35 -15.23 7.17 10.52
CA PRO A 35 -13.95 6.96 9.85
C PRO A 35 -13.02 6.03 10.60
N SER A 36 -13.06 6.04 11.94
CA SER A 36 -12.23 5.15 12.76
C SER A 36 -12.60 3.68 12.55
N ILE A 37 -13.91 3.39 12.54
CA ILE A 37 -14.39 2.03 12.31
C ILE A 37 -14.03 1.55 10.90
N ILE A 38 -14.21 2.40 9.89
CA ILE A 38 -13.88 2.05 8.51
C ILE A 38 -12.38 1.80 8.37
N THR A 39 -11.54 2.62 9.01
CA THR A 39 -10.09 2.41 9.02
C THR A 39 -9.74 1.05 9.61
N ALA A 40 -10.32 0.71 10.75
CA ALA A 40 -10.03 -0.57 11.42
C ALA A 40 -10.44 -1.76 10.54
N ILE A 41 -11.61 -1.70 9.94
CA ILE A 41 -12.09 -2.78 9.07
C ILE A 41 -11.20 -2.92 7.83
N THR A 42 -10.87 -1.82 7.17
CA THR A 42 -10.07 -1.86 5.95
C THR A 42 -8.65 -2.36 6.22
N ILE A 43 -8.03 -1.97 7.34
CA ILE A 43 -6.67 -2.42 7.63
C ILE A 43 -6.63 -3.91 7.99
N VAL A 44 -7.63 -4.42 8.67
CA VAL A 44 -7.71 -5.86 8.97
C VAL A 44 -7.85 -6.67 7.69
N LEU A 45 -8.74 -6.25 6.79
CA LEU A 45 -8.92 -6.91 5.49
C LEU A 45 -7.64 -6.82 4.64
N CYS A 46 -6.97 -5.67 4.69
CA CYS A 46 -5.70 -5.47 4.00
C CYS A 46 -4.64 -6.47 4.47
N MET A 47 -4.47 -6.61 5.77
CA MET A 47 -3.49 -7.55 6.33
C MET A 47 -3.84 -9.00 6.01
N TYR A 48 -5.14 -9.34 5.99
CA TYR A 48 -5.56 -10.67 5.56
C TYR A 48 -5.14 -10.93 4.11
N ALA A 49 -5.40 -9.98 3.22
CA ALA A 49 -5.00 -10.12 1.82
C ALA A 49 -3.48 -10.26 1.68
N LEU A 50 -2.71 -9.47 2.42
CA LEU A 50 -1.25 -9.56 2.40
C LEU A 50 -0.77 -10.93 2.90
N SER A 51 -1.43 -11.49 3.92
CA SER A 51 -1.04 -12.80 4.42
C SER A 51 -1.20 -13.89 3.36
N LEU A 52 -2.21 -13.76 2.51
CA LEU A 52 -2.40 -14.69 1.40
C LEU A 52 -1.29 -14.54 0.35
N VAL A 53 -0.90 -13.31 0.05
CA VAL A 53 0.19 -13.03 -0.89
C VAL A 53 1.51 -13.62 -0.40
N MET A 54 1.75 -13.55 0.90
CA MET A 54 2.97 -14.06 1.52
C MET A 54 3.13 -15.57 1.43
N LYS A 55 2.08 -16.29 1.07
CA LYS A 55 2.17 -17.72 0.80
C LYS A 55 2.92 -18.02 -0.51
N ALA A 56 2.91 -17.09 -1.45
CA ALA A 56 3.50 -17.29 -2.78
C ALA A 56 4.73 -16.41 -3.01
N ILE A 57 4.82 -15.30 -2.34
CA ILE A 57 5.89 -14.31 -2.53
C ILE A 57 6.59 -14.08 -1.18
N PRO A 58 7.93 -13.98 -1.14
CA PRO A 58 8.64 -13.74 0.12
C PRO A 58 8.10 -12.52 0.86
N VAL A 59 8.09 -12.60 2.19
CA VAL A 59 7.51 -11.57 3.07
C VAL A 59 8.10 -10.18 2.78
N GLY A 60 9.42 -10.11 2.64
CA GLY A 60 10.09 -8.82 2.39
C GLY A 60 9.68 -8.20 1.07
N ILE A 61 9.61 -9.01 0.00
CA ILE A 61 9.21 -8.54 -1.33
C ILE A 61 7.73 -8.14 -1.33
N THR A 62 6.89 -8.95 -0.68
CA THR A 62 5.47 -8.64 -0.55
C THR A 62 5.26 -7.29 0.12
N TYR A 63 5.88 -7.09 1.26
CA TYR A 63 5.66 -5.85 2.01
C TYR A 63 6.29 -4.64 1.32
N ALA A 64 7.47 -4.80 0.72
CA ALA A 64 8.11 -3.71 -0.02
C ALA A 64 7.24 -3.28 -1.20
N SER A 65 6.67 -4.23 -1.94
CA SER A 65 5.79 -3.95 -3.06
C SER A 65 4.51 -3.27 -2.60
N PHE A 66 3.89 -3.81 -1.56
CA PHE A 66 2.68 -3.24 -0.96
C PHE A 66 2.93 -1.81 -0.48
N ALA A 67 3.97 -1.61 0.32
CA ALA A 67 4.26 -0.31 0.89
C ALA A 67 4.59 0.72 -0.18
N GLY A 68 5.39 0.35 -1.18
CA GLY A 68 5.73 1.25 -2.27
C GLY A 68 4.51 1.68 -3.06
N LEU A 69 3.67 0.73 -3.45
CA LEU A 69 2.46 1.02 -4.21
C LEU A 69 1.46 1.82 -3.37
N CYS A 70 1.32 1.51 -2.08
CA CYS A 70 0.45 2.27 -1.18
C CYS A 70 0.93 3.71 -1.01
N ILE A 71 2.24 3.92 -0.90
CA ILE A 71 2.78 5.27 -0.77
C ILE A 71 2.42 6.10 -2.00
N VAL A 72 2.63 5.57 -3.19
CA VAL A 72 2.28 6.27 -4.43
C VAL A 72 0.78 6.55 -4.50
N ALA A 73 -0.04 5.54 -4.23
CA ALA A 73 -1.50 5.68 -4.28
C ALA A 73 -1.99 6.68 -3.24
N THR A 74 -1.43 6.65 -2.03
CA THR A 74 -1.82 7.58 -0.96
C THR A 74 -1.44 9.01 -1.29
N VAL A 75 -0.29 9.23 -1.92
CA VAL A 75 0.09 10.58 -2.37
C VAL A 75 -0.88 11.09 -3.43
N LEU A 76 -1.29 10.22 -4.37
CA LEU A 76 -2.29 10.61 -5.36
C LEU A 76 -3.62 10.98 -4.73
N VAL A 77 -4.07 10.22 -3.73
CA VAL A 77 -5.29 10.54 -2.97
C VAL A 77 -5.13 11.88 -2.25
N GLY A 78 -3.97 12.12 -1.64
CA GLY A 78 -3.68 13.38 -0.97
C GLY A 78 -3.77 14.57 -1.92
N ILE A 79 -3.26 14.43 -3.15
CA ILE A 79 -3.33 15.49 -4.16
C ILE A 79 -4.79 15.77 -4.56
N VAL A 80 -5.53 14.70 -4.87
CA VAL A 80 -6.88 14.83 -5.43
C VAL A 80 -7.90 15.22 -4.37
N LYS A 81 -7.86 14.57 -3.20
CA LYS A 81 -8.92 14.70 -2.20
C LYS A 81 -8.60 15.73 -1.12
N PHE A 82 -7.34 15.84 -0.73
CA PHE A 82 -6.92 16.71 0.37
C PHE A 82 -6.13 17.93 -0.10
N ASN A 83 -5.98 18.11 -1.42
CA ASN A 83 -5.25 19.25 -2.03
C ASN A 83 -3.82 19.38 -1.52
N GLN A 84 -3.17 18.26 -1.25
CA GLN A 84 -1.78 18.23 -0.81
C GLN A 84 -0.88 18.12 -2.03
N ILE A 85 -0.11 19.16 -2.32
CA ILE A 85 0.74 19.19 -3.53
C ILE A 85 2.17 18.82 -3.14
N PRO A 86 2.74 17.74 -3.72
CA PRO A 86 4.11 17.36 -3.40
C PRO A 86 5.12 18.33 -4.03
N ASN A 87 6.24 18.53 -3.33
CA ASN A 87 7.34 19.32 -3.89
C ASN A 87 8.24 18.39 -4.75
N LEU A 88 9.27 18.99 -5.35
CA LEU A 88 10.18 18.25 -6.22
C LEU A 88 10.88 17.11 -5.48
N TYR A 89 11.30 17.33 -4.23
CA TYR A 89 11.99 16.30 -3.46
C TYR A 89 11.09 15.11 -3.18
N THR A 90 9.81 15.36 -2.92
CA THR A 90 8.83 14.29 -2.73
C THR A 90 8.66 13.47 -4.01
N ILE A 91 8.58 14.14 -5.16
CA ILE A 91 8.44 13.47 -6.45
C ILE A 91 9.66 12.60 -6.73
N LEU A 92 10.86 13.12 -6.49
CA LEU A 92 12.10 12.36 -6.67
C LEU A 92 12.16 11.14 -5.74
N GLY A 93 11.77 11.32 -4.47
CA GLY A 93 11.73 10.22 -3.51
C GLY A 93 10.75 9.14 -3.91
N LEU A 94 9.57 9.53 -4.39
CA LEU A 94 8.57 8.57 -4.89
C LEU A 94 9.11 7.79 -6.09
N GLY A 95 9.82 8.45 -6.98
CA GLY A 95 10.47 7.79 -8.10
C GLY A 95 11.49 6.74 -7.65
N LEU A 96 12.26 7.04 -6.62
CA LEU A 96 13.22 6.09 -6.04
C LEU A 96 12.50 4.89 -5.41
N ILE A 97 11.38 5.12 -4.74
CA ILE A 97 10.59 4.04 -4.16
C ILE A 97 10.07 3.11 -5.27
N ILE A 98 9.52 3.68 -6.34
CA ILE A 98 9.02 2.90 -7.47
C ILE A 98 10.16 2.09 -8.09
N ALA A 99 11.32 2.72 -8.30
CA ALA A 99 12.48 2.04 -8.86
C ALA A 99 12.92 0.87 -7.98
N GLY A 100 12.93 1.06 -6.65
CA GLY A 100 13.26 0.01 -5.69
C GLY A 100 12.27 -1.14 -5.73
N VAL A 101 10.97 -0.85 -5.81
CA VAL A 101 9.92 -1.87 -5.91
C VAL A 101 10.09 -2.69 -7.18
N LEU A 102 10.33 -2.03 -8.31
CA LEU A 102 10.56 -2.72 -9.57
C LEU A 102 11.80 -3.61 -9.49
N MET A 103 12.85 -3.13 -8.86
CA MET A 103 14.09 -3.89 -8.74
C MET A 103 13.89 -5.17 -7.92
N VAL A 104 13.21 -5.11 -6.77
CA VAL A 104 13.02 -6.29 -5.93
C VAL A 104 12.07 -7.30 -6.58
N ASN A 105 11.16 -6.85 -7.43
CA ASN A 105 10.22 -7.77 -8.08
C ASN A 105 10.76 -8.39 -9.36
N LEU A 106 11.58 -7.63 -10.11
CA LEU A 106 12.05 -8.10 -11.42
C LEU A 106 13.44 -8.73 -11.35
N ILE A 107 14.32 -8.22 -10.51
CA ILE A 107 15.72 -8.63 -10.45
C ILE A 107 16.04 -9.36 -9.15
N GLY A 108 15.54 -8.83 -8.04
CA GLY A 108 15.80 -9.42 -6.73
C GLY A 108 15.13 -10.77 -6.58
N LYS A 109 15.84 -11.72 -5.99
CA LYS A 109 15.31 -13.06 -5.73
C LYS A 109 15.63 -13.44 -4.30
N THR A 110 14.59 -13.78 -3.56
CA THR A 110 14.73 -14.24 -2.19
C THR A 110 13.97 -15.56 -2.07
N ASN A 111 14.57 -16.55 -1.44
CA ASN A 111 13.88 -17.81 -1.17
C ASN A 111 12.85 -17.59 -0.06
N ILE A 112 11.70 -18.22 -0.23
CA ILE A 112 10.63 -18.18 0.76
C ILE A 112 10.98 -19.08 1.95
#